data_22af1cf97c5502462cbde09a8671497a
#
_entry.id   22af1cf97c5502462cbde09a8671497a
#
_cell.length_a   1.000
_cell.length_b   1.000
_cell.length_c   1.000
_cell.angle_alpha   90.00
_cell.angle_beta   90.00
_cell.angle_gamma   90.00
#
_symmetry.space_group_name_H-M   'P 1'
#
loop_
_entity.id
_entity.type
_entity.pdbx_description
1 polymer ?
#
loop_
_entity_poly.entity_id
_entity_poly.type
_entity_poly.pdbx_seq_one_letter_code
_entity_poly.pdbx_strand_id
1 'polypeptide(L)'
;MPIQAVEPRRLYRQIADQIRTLITEGEYTPGERLPPERDLAKQLGVSRPSLREALIALEMETLLDVRVGSGIYVTQPDESRRTAELAGASGPFEVIRARRLIEGECAALAAKSATGAQVRAIREAHTAVLEESKRDHNPLDADRLFHMRIAEAGGNSALVLVVQTLWDQRMGPLYRTLELKLEYPLMAADTNREHKAIVAAIARHDARGARRAMHHHVDMTMKRYSKDWKVEQ
;
A
#
# COMPACT_ATOMS: atom_id res chain seq x y z
N MET A 1 -14.35 -10.19 -38.20
CA MET A 1 -14.11 -10.37 -36.77
C MET A 1 -14.43 -9.04 -36.09
N PRO A 2 -15.30 -8.97 -35.08
CA PRO A 2 -15.51 -7.72 -34.37
C PRO A 2 -14.22 -7.33 -33.62
N ILE A 3 -13.82 -6.09 -33.73
CA ILE A 3 -12.70 -5.51 -32.97
C ILE A 3 -13.12 -5.50 -31.51
N GLN A 4 -12.40 -6.23 -30.66
CA GLN A 4 -12.62 -6.21 -29.23
C GLN A 4 -11.85 -5.02 -28.63
N ALA A 5 -12.50 -4.28 -27.74
CA ALA A 5 -11.84 -3.21 -26.99
C ALA A 5 -10.72 -3.81 -26.13
N VAL A 6 -9.52 -3.27 -26.24
CA VAL A 6 -8.38 -3.62 -25.39
C VAL A 6 -8.57 -2.87 -24.07
N GLU A 7 -8.96 -3.54 -23.02
CA GLU A 7 -8.96 -2.95 -21.67
C GLU A 7 -7.49 -2.75 -21.23
N PRO A 8 -7.11 -1.56 -20.74
CA PRO A 8 -5.79 -1.34 -20.19
C PRO A 8 -5.60 -2.20 -18.92
N ARG A 9 -4.94 -3.34 -19.06
CA ARG A 9 -4.64 -4.22 -17.92
C ARG A 9 -3.57 -3.59 -17.05
N ARG A 10 -3.78 -3.59 -15.73
CA ARG A 10 -2.81 -3.09 -14.75
C ARG A 10 -1.51 -3.88 -14.83
N LEU A 11 -0.36 -3.22 -14.66
CA LEU A 11 0.95 -3.83 -14.85
C LEU A 11 1.16 -5.08 -14.00
N TYR A 12 0.77 -5.04 -12.71
CA TYR A 12 0.93 -6.22 -11.84
C TYR A 12 0.13 -7.43 -12.34
N ARG A 13 -1.03 -7.23 -12.98
CA ARG A 13 -1.82 -8.33 -13.57
C ARG A 13 -1.13 -8.92 -14.78
N GLN A 14 -0.56 -8.09 -15.64
CA GLN A 14 0.21 -8.58 -16.80
C GLN A 14 1.39 -9.43 -16.34
N ILE A 15 2.09 -8.99 -15.28
CA ILE A 15 3.17 -9.76 -14.66
C ILE A 15 2.64 -11.08 -14.07
N ALA A 16 1.53 -11.03 -13.33
CA ALA A 16 0.91 -12.24 -12.76
C ALA A 16 0.48 -13.21 -13.85
N ASP A 17 -0.13 -12.72 -14.93
CA ASP A 17 -0.53 -13.54 -16.07
C ASP A 17 0.68 -14.23 -16.72
N GLN A 18 1.80 -13.54 -16.92
CA GLN A 18 3.03 -14.14 -17.46
C GLN A 18 3.58 -15.25 -16.55
N ILE A 19 3.69 -14.98 -15.24
CA ILE A 19 4.18 -15.99 -14.28
C ILE A 19 3.23 -17.20 -14.23
N ARG A 20 1.91 -16.96 -14.25
CA ARG A 20 0.91 -18.01 -14.30
C ARG A 20 1.06 -18.88 -15.56
N THR A 21 1.30 -18.26 -16.72
CA THR A 21 1.54 -18.98 -17.97
C THR A 21 2.75 -19.90 -17.85
N LEU A 22 3.88 -19.41 -17.32
CA LEU A 22 5.08 -20.23 -17.11
C LEU A 22 4.82 -21.44 -16.18
N ILE A 23 4.00 -21.27 -15.13
CA ILE A 23 3.60 -22.36 -14.23
C ILE A 23 2.70 -23.35 -14.95
N THR A 24 1.70 -22.87 -15.71
CA THR A 24 0.75 -23.75 -16.41
C THR A 24 1.38 -24.49 -17.59
N GLU A 25 2.41 -23.92 -18.22
CA GLU A 25 3.19 -24.56 -19.28
C GLU A 25 4.25 -25.53 -18.74
N GLY A 26 4.41 -25.59 -17.40
CA GLY A 26 5.31 -26.56 -16.75
C GLY A 26 6.78 -26.10 -16.68
N GLU A 27 7.07 -24.84 -17.00
CA GLU A 27 8.41 -24.26 -16.81
C GLU A 27 8.81 -24.22 -15.33
N TYR A 28 7.81 -24.12 -14.43
CA TYR A 28 7.95 -24.27 -13.00
C TYR A 28 6.90 -25.21 -12.44
N THR A 29 7.33 -26.22 -11.69
CA THR A 29 6.46 -27.26 -11.14
C THR A 29 6.12 -27.00 -9.67
N PRO A 30 5.00 -27.56 -9.15
CA PRO A 30 4.67 -27.46 -7.72
C PRO A 30 5.81 -27.93 -6.81
N GLY A 31 6.13 -27.13 -5.80
CA GLY A 31 7.26 -27.31 -4.90
C GLY A 31 8.56 -26.67 -5.38
N GLU A 32 8.66 -26.27 -6.64
CA GLU A 32 9.84 -25.62 -7.18
C GLU A 32 9.93 -24.16 -6.73
N ARG A 33 11.17 -23.66 -6.59
CA ARG A 33 11.45 -22.29 -6.20
C ARG A 33 11.64 -21.40 -7.43
N LEU A 34 10.89 -20.31 -7.52
CA LEU A 34 11.10 -19.27 -8.52
C LEU A 34 12.44 -18.54 -8.31
N PRO A 35 12.99 -17.92 -9.35
CA PRO A 35 14.16 -17.05 -9.21
C PRO A 35 13.94 -15.98 -8.11
N PRO A 36 15.01 -15.51 -7.46
CA PRO A 36 14.93 -14.44 -6.47
C PRO A 36 14.21 -13.20 -7.06
N GLU A 37 13.41 -12.51 -6.22
CA GLU A 37 12.63 -11.33 -6.62
C GLU A 37 13.41 -10.33 -7.49
N ARG A 38 14.69 -10.08 -7.10
CA ARG A 38 15.56 -9.16 -7.84
C ARG A 38 15.80 -9.62 -9.27
N ASP A 39 16.06 -10.91 -9.45
CA ASP A 39 16.44 -11.47 -10.73
C ASP A 39 15.20 -11.64 -11.62
N LEU A 40 14.07 -12.04 -11.03
CA LEU A 40 12.78 -12.12 -11.71
C LEU A 40 12.30 -10.74 -12.19
N ALA A 41 12.42 -9.70 -11.37
CA ALA A 41 12.09 -8.33 -11.76
C ALA A 41 12.95 -7.84 -12.93
N LYS A 42 14.26 -8.19 -12.92
CA LYS A 42 15.18 -7.88 -14.01
C LYS A 42 14.80 -8.61 -15.31
N GLN A 43 14.47 -9.89 -15.22
CA GLN A 43 14.05 -10.70 -16.39
C GLN A 43 12.78 -10.16 -17.02
N LEU A 44 11.81 -9.78 -16.20
CA LEU A 44 10.53 -9.21 -16.66
C LEU A 44 10.61 -7.73 -17.04
N GLY A 45 11.75 -7.06 -16.81
CA GLY A 45 11.93 -5.63 -17.12
C GLY A 45 11.03 -4.69 -16.30
N VAL A 46 10.67 -5.09 -15.08
CA VAL A 46 9.72 -4.36 -14.23
C VAL A 46 10.35 -3.91 -12.90
N SER A 47 9.67 -2.98 -12.22
CA SER A 47 10.08 -2.59 -10.87
C SER A 47 9.78 -3.71 -9.86
N ARG A 48 10.63 -3.86 -8.83
CA ARG A 48 10.39 -4.81 -7.73
C ARG A 48 9.04 -4.60 -7.04
N PRO A 49 8.58 -3.37 -6.73
CA PRO A 49 7.24 -3.14 -6.23
C PRO A 49 6.14 -3.72 -7.12
N SER A 50 6.20 -3.51 -8.44
CA SER A 50 5.21 -4.06 -9.37
C SER A 50 5.23 -5.59 -9.44
N LEU A 51 6.42 -6.19 -9.36
CA LEU A 51 6.54 -7.65 -9.24
C LEU A 51 5.91 -8.16 -7.94
N ARG A 52 6.14 -7.49 -6.80
CA ARG A 52 5.54 -7.88 -5.52
C ARG A 52 4.02 -7.87 -5.55
N GLU A 53 3.43 -6.85 -6.13
CA GLU A 53 1.99 -6.80 -6.34
C GLU A 53 1.48 -8.03 -7.11
N ALA A 54 2.21 -8.45 -8.13
CA ALA A 54 1.89 -9.64 -8.92
C ALA A 54 2.06 -10.94 -8.10
N LEU A 55 3.14 -11.06 -7.34
CA LEU A 55 3.40 -12.23 -6.49
C LEU A 55 2.35 -12.38 -5.39
N ILE A 56 1.93 -11.27 -4.76
CA ILE A 56 0.84 -11.27 -3.77
C ILE A 56 -0.47 -11.70 -4.43
N ALA A 57 -0.77 -11.22 -5.63
CA ALA A 57 -1.96 -11.63 -6.36
C ALA A 57 -1.96 -13.14 -6.66
N LEU A 58 -0.83 -13.70 -7.10
CA LEU A 58 -0.66 -15.12 -7.34
C LEU A 58 -0.71 -15.98 -6.06
N GLU A 59 -0.23 -15.43 -4.95
CA GLU A 59 -0.33 -16.06 -3.63
C GLU A 59 -1.79 -16.12 -3.15
N MET A 60 -2.57 -15.07 -3.36
CA MET A 60 -4.01 -15.07 -3.07
C MET A 60 -4.78 -16.06 -3.95
N GLU A 61 -4.32 -16.28 -5.18
CA GLU A 61 -4.83 -17.31 -6.08
C GLU A 61 -4.31 -18.72 -5.73
N THR A 62 -3.53 -18.85 -4.66
CA THR A 62 -2.89 -20.11 -4.22
C THR A 62 -1.98 -20.76 -5.26
N LEU A 63 -1.46 -19.99 -6.22
CA LEU A 63 -0.48 -20.46 -7.20
C LEU A 63 0.95 -20.37 -6.68
N LEU A 64 1.20 -19.49 -5.73
CA LEU A 64 2.51 -19.27 -5.10
C LEU A 64 2.38 -19.26 -3.58
N ASP A 65 3.47 -19.63 -2.92
CA ASP A 65 3.72 -19.43 -1.49
C ASP A 65 4.94 -18.53 -1.35
N VAL A 66 4.72 -17.30 -0.90
CA VAL A 66 5.77 -16.27 -0.74
C VAL A 66 6.24 -16.28 0.70
N ARG A 67 7.33 -16.99 0.97
CA ARG A 67 7.95 -17.09 2.29
C ARG A 67 8.98 -15.99 2.46
N VAL A 68 8.65 -15.01 3.32
CA VAL A 68 9.59 -13.94 3.66
C VAL A 68 10.89 -14.56 4.16
N GLY A 69 12.01 -14.16 3.54
CA GLY A 69 13.30 -14.69 3.90
C GLY A 69 13.70 -16.00 3.24
N SER A 70 12.78 -16.85 2.82
CA SER A 70 13.05 -18.17 2.26
C SER A 70 12.97 -18.21 0.72
N GLY A 71 12.01 -17.49 0.13
CA GLY A 71 11.82 -17.44 -1.32
C GLY A 71 10.37 -17.56 -1.75
N ILE A 72 10.19 -17.76 -3.05
CA ILE A 72 8.91 -17.86 -3.70
C ILE A 72 8.79 -19.28 -4.26
N TYR A 73 7.76 -20.01 -3.85
CA TYR A 73 7.57 -21.41 -4.22
C TYR A 73 6.26 -21.60 -4.98
N VAL A 74 6.27 -22.44 -6.01
CA VAL A 74 5.08 -22.82 -6.73
C VAL A 74 4.27 -23.80 -5.87
N THR A 75 2.97 -23.59 -5.76
CA THR A 75 2.04 -24.46 -5.05
C THR A 75 1.20 -25.28 -6.03
N GLN A 76 0.48 -26.30 -5.54
CA GLN A 76 -0.54 -26.95 -6.35
C GLN A 76 -1.73 -25.99 -6.50
N PRO A 77 -2.17 -25.68 -7.73
CA PRO A 77 -3.31 -24.81 -7.94
C PRO A 77 -4.57 -25.37 -7.29
N ASP A 78 -5.21 -24.60 -6.43
CA ASP A 78 -6.57 -24.86 -5.98
C ASP A 78 -7.53 -24.07 -6.88
N GLU A 79 -8.06 -24.72 -7.91
CA GLU A 79 -8.96 -24.08 -8.88
C GLU A 79 -10.24 -23.51 -8.24
N SER A 80 -10.61 -23.97 -7.03
CA SER A 80 -11.78 -23.48 -6.30
C SER A 80 -11.60 -22.07 -5.74
N ARG A 81 -10.36 -21.57 -5.64
CA ARG A 81 -9.99 -20.26 -5.03
C ARG A 81 -9.62 -19.18 -6.04
N ARG A 82 -10.00 -19.31 -7.30
CA ARG A 82 -9.89 -18.19 -8.25
C ARG A 82 -10.79 -17.05 -7.79
N THR A 83 -10.22 -16.10 -7.05
CA THR A 83 -10.96 -14.99 -6.49
C THR A 83 -11.26 -13.93 -7.55
N ALA A 84 -12.55 -13.79 -7.87
CA ALA A 84 -13.10 -12.63 -8.60
C ALA A 84 -12.85 -11.30 -7.85
N GLU A 85 -12.44 -11.36 -6.58
CA GLU A 85 -12.22 -10.21 -5.68
C GLU A 85 -11.09 -9.27 -6.12
N LEU A 86 -10.17 -9.75 -6.96
CA LEU A 86 -9.09 -8.91 -7.51
C LEU A 86 -9.55 -8.10 -8.73
N ALA A 87 -10.74 -8.38 -9.27
CA ALA A 87 -11.28 -7.66 -10.42
C ALA A 87 -11.51 -6.19 -10.02
N GLY A 88 -10.69 -5.28 -10.54
CA GLY A 88 -10.81 -3.85 -10.28
C GLY A 88 -9.90 -3.28 -9.17
N ALA A 89 -9.26 -4.09 -8.32
CA ALA A 89 -8.38 -3.60 -7.26
C ALA A 89 -7.11 -2.93 -7.83
N SER A 90 -6.75 -1.74 -7.32
CA SER A 90 -5.47 -1.09 -7.62
C SER A 90 -4.34 -1.77 -6.87
N GLY A 91 -3.16 -1.83 -7.47
CA GLY A 91 -1.98 -2.32 -6.78
C GLY A 91 -1.63 -1.44 -5.57
N PRO A 92 -1.19 -2.03 -4.44
CA PRO A 92 -0.84 -1.27 -3.23
C PRO A 92 0.14 -0.13 -3.47
N PHE A 93 1.15 -0.33 -4.30
CA PHE A 93 2.15 0.70 -4.61
C PHE A 93 1.60 1.80 -5.54
N GLU A 94 0.62 1.49 -6.38
CA GLU A 94 -0.11 2.51 -7.16
C GLU A 94 -0.94 3.40 -6.24
N VAL A 95 -1.64 2.80 -5.27
CA VAL A 95 -2.42 3.52 -4.26
C VAL A 95 -1.50 4.42 -3.42
N ILE A 96 -0.35 3.93 -2.94
CA ILE A 96 0.61 4.75 -2.17
C ILE A 96 1.10 5.94 -3.00
N ARG A 97 1.42 5.75 -4.29
CA ARG A 97 1.83 6.87 -5.16
C ARG A 97 0.73 7.92 -5.33
N ALA A 98 -0.53 7.49 -5.50
CA ALA A 98 -1.67 8.39 -5.57
C ALA A 98 -1.89 9.14 -4.25
N ARG A 99 -1.82 8.44 -3.11
CA ARG A 99 -1.90 9.03 -1.77
C ARG A 99 -0.87 10.13 -1.57
N ARG A 100 0.39 9.89 -1.97
CA ARG A 100 1.44 10.89 -1.87
C ARG A 100 1.07 12.21 -2.50
N LEU A 101 0.52 12.18 -3.72
CA LEU A 101 0.14 13.37 -4.47
C LEU A 101 -1.05 14.08 -3.82
N ILE A 102 -2.10 13.34 -3.53
CA ILE A 102 -3.38 13.89 -3.06
C ILE A 102 -3.29 14.33 -1.60
N GLU A 103 -2.79 13.47 -0.72
CA GLU A 103 -2.76 13.77 0.72
C GLU A 103 -1.72 14.85 1.06
N GLY A 104 -0.64 14.97 0.27
CA GLY A 104 0.30 16.08 0.39
C GLY A 104 -0.37 17.45 0.14
N GLU A 105 -1.24 17.53 -0.87
CA GLU A 105 -2.02 18.75 -1.13
C GLU A 105 -3.10 18.98 -0.08
N CYS A 106 -3.77 17.91 0.38
CA CYS A 106 -4.73 18.01 1.49
C CYS A 106 -4.07 18.58 2.76
N ALA A 107 -2.88 18.11 3.12
CA ALA A 107 -2.13 18.61 4.26
C ALA A 107 -1.74 20.10 4.09
N ALA A 108 -1.36 20.50 2.89
CA ALA A 108 -1.06 21.91 2.60
C ALA A 108 -2.32 22.80 2.69
N LEU A 109 -3.45 22.33 2.21
CA LEU A 109 -4.74 23.04 2.34
C LEU A 109 -5.16 23.11 3.81
N ALA A 110 -5.10 22.00 4.55
CA ALA A 110 -5.38 21.98 5.98
C ALA A 110 -4.53 23.00 6.75
N ALA A 111 -3.23 23.10 6.45
CA ALA A 111 -2.38 24.10 7.08
C ALA A 111 -2.82 25.55 6.75
N LYS A 112 -3.43 25.82 5.60
CA LYS A 112 -3.93 27.15 5.24
C LYS A 112 -5.24 27.51 5.90
N SER A 113 -6.17 26.55 6.05
CA SER A 113 -7.57 26.81 6.36
C SER A 113 -8.10 26.16 7.63
N ALA A 114 -7.37 25.25 8.26
CA ALA A 114 -7.86 24.52 9.43
C ALA A 114 -8.17 25.46 10.60
N THR A 115 -9.37 25.33 11.14
CA THR A 115 -9.75 25.97 12.40
C THR A 115 -9.06 25.30 13.59
N GLY A 116 -9.00 26.00 14.74
CA GLY A 116 -8.46 25.42 15.97
C GLY A 116 -9.19 24.13 16.39
N ALA A 117 -10.49 24.00 16.12
CA ALA A 117 -11.26 22.79 16.37
C ALA A 117 -10.81 21.62 15.47
N GLN A 118 -10.59 21.88 14.19
CA GLN A 118 -10.07 20.87 13.25
C GLN A 118 -8.65 20.42 13.59
N VAL A 119 -7.77 21.36 13.98
CA VAL A 119 -6.42 21.00 14.47
C VAL A 119 -6.49 20.09 15.71
N ARG A 120 -7.43 20.33 16.64
CA ARG A 120 -7.65 19.43 17.78
C ARG A 120 -8.12 18.07 17.33
N ALA A 121 -9.10 17.98 16.43
CA ALA A 121 -9.60 16.71 15.90
C ALA A 121 -8.48 15.89 15.19
N ILE A 122 -7.57 16.55 14.46
CA ILE A 122 -6.39 15.88 13.86
C ILE A 122 -5.46 15.34 14.96
N ARG A 123 -5.23 16.10 16.04
CA ARG A 123 -4.41 15.64 17.18
C ARG A 123 -5.03 14.45 17.91
N GLU A 124 -6.34 14.48 18.12
CA GLU A 124 -7.09 13.39 18.73
C GLU A 124 -6.99 12.10 17.90
N ALA A 125 -7.16 12.21 16.58
CA ALA A 125 -6.98 11.08 15.67
C ALA A 125 -5.53 10.54 15.71
N HIS A 126 -4.51 11.41 15.75
CA HIS A 126 -3.13 10.98 15.94
C HIS A 126 -2.92 10.29 17.29
N THR A 127 -3.54 10.77 18.37
CA THR A 127 -3.48 10.10 19.69
C THR A 127 -4.09 8.71 19.62
N ALA A 128 -5.21 8.53 18.90
CA ALA A 128 -5.82 7.21 18.71
C ALA A 128 -4.87 6.24 17.99
N VAL A 129 -4.15 6.69 16.96
CA VAL A 129 -3.11 5.87 16.30
C VAL A 129 -2.05 5.40 17.30
N LEU A 130 -1.61 6.27 18.21
CA LEU A 130 -0.63 5.92 19.24
C LEU A 130 -1.16 4.88 20.24
N GLU A 131 -2.38 5.06 20.69
CA GLU A 131 -2.98 4.14 21.67
C GLU A 131 -3.23 2.75 21.06
N GLU A 132 -3.65 2.68 19.81
CA GLU A 132 -3.81 1.40 19.11
C GLU A 132 -2.46 0.73 18.84
N SER A 133 -1.44 1.50 18.44
CA SER A 133 -0.08 0.99 18.22
C SER A 133 0.55 0.34 19.46
N LYS A 134 0.19 0.79 20.66
CA LYS A 134 0.67 0.20 21.93
C LYS A 134 0.10 -1.20 22.21
N ARG A 135 -0.97 -1.58 21.53
CA ARG A 135 -1.65 -2.87 21.68
C ARG A 135 -1.16 -3.94 20.70
N ASP A 136 -0.01 -3.70 20.07
CA ASP A 136 0.58 -4.56 19.02
C ASP A 136 -0.36 -4.80 17.81
N HIS A 137 -1.30 -3.88 17.59
CA HIS A 137 -2.20 -3.92 16.44
C HIS A 137 -1.77 -2.92 15.39
N ASN A 138 -1.96 -3.26 14.12
CA ASN A 138 -1.89 -2.26 13.05
C ASN A 138 -3.06 -1.29 13.22
N PRO A 139 -2.83 0.00 13.56
CA PRO A 139 -3.89 0.97 13.85
C PRO A 139 -4.55 1.48 12.57
N LEU A 140 -4.97 0.57 11.68
CA LEU A 140 -5.42 0.89 10.34
C LEU A 140 -6.62 1.85 10.32
N ASP A 141 -7.59 1.65 11.20
CA ASP A 141 -8.79 2.50 11.28
C ASP A 141 -8.47 3.88 11.87
N ALA A 142 -7.64 3.93 12.91
CA ALA A 142 -7.18 5.20 13.47
C ALA A 142 -6.28 5.97 12.50
N ASP A 143 -5.42 5.28 11.76
CA ASP A 143 -4.57 5.86 10.72
C ASP A 143 -5.42 6.44 9.58
N ARG A 144 -6.43 5.68 9.12
CA ARG A 144 -7.43 6.18 8.17
C ARG A 144 -8.13 7.45 8.68
N LEU A 145 -8.58 7.43 9.92
CA LEU A 145 -9.25 8.59 10.54
C LEU A 145 -8.33 9.81 10.58
N PHE A 146 -7.06 9.64 10.92
CA PHE A 146 -6.07 10.72 10.93
C PHE A 146 -5.95 11.40 9.55
N HIS A 147 -5.79 10.62 8.49
CA HIS A 147 -5.68 11.15 7.14
C HIS A 147 -6.98 11.78 6.64
N MET A 148 -8.13 11.19 6.99
CA MET A 148 -9.44 11.77 6.69
C MET A 148 -9.65 13.13 7.37
N ARG A 149 -9.28 13.28 8.66
CA ARG A 149 -9.37 14.56 9.37
C ARG A 149 -8.51 15.66 8.73
N ILE A 150 -7.34 15.29 8.19
CA ILE A 150 -6.48 16.23 7.44
C ILE A 150 -7.17 16.65 6.14
N ALA A 151 -7.74 15.71 5.38
CA ALA A 151 -8.44 16.00 4.14
C ALA A 151 -9.66 16.92 4.37
N GLU A 152 -10.47 16.61 5.39
CA GLU A 152 -11.63 17.41 5.80
C GLU A 152 -11.22 18.85 6.17
N ALA A 153 -10.14 19.01 6.92
CA ALA A 153 -9.60 20.30 7.33
C ALA A 153 -9.10 21.15 6.15
N GLY A 154 -8.81 20.53 5.03
CA GLY A 154 -8.48 21.21 3.77
C GLY A 154 -9.64 21.91 3.09
N GLY A 155 -10.89 21.66 3.51
CA GLY A 155 -12.09 22.36 3.05
C GLY A 155 -12.53 22.03 1.61
N ASN A 156 -12.04 20.94 1.01
CA ASN A 156 -12.41 20.51 -0.33
C ASN A 156 -13.03 19.10 -0.30
N SER A 157 -14.38 19.06 -0.39
CA SER A 157 -15.14 17.80 -0.31
C SER A 157 -14.80 16.80 -1.44
N ALA A 158 -14.42 17.26 -2.62
CA ALA A 158 -14.01 16.39 -3.71
C ALA A 158 -12.68 15.68 -3.37
N LEU A 159 -11.72 16.38 -2.75
CA LEU A 159 -10.49 15.76 -2.28
C LEU A 159 -10.74 14.76 -1.14
N VAL A 160 -11.70 15.05 -0.25
CA VAL A 160 -12.13 14.11 0.80
C VAL A 160 -12.60 12.80 0.19
N LEU A 161 -13.46 12.85 -0.84
CA LEU A 161 -13.92 11.65 -1.55
C LEU A 161 -12.77 10.87 -2.21
N VAL A 162 -11.81 11.56 -2.79
CA VAL A 162 -10.62 10.92 -3.39
C VAL A 162 -9.80 10.23 -2.32
N VAL A 163 -9.51 10.90 -1.20
CA VAL A 163 -8.76 10.30 -0.07
C VAL A 163 -9.51 9.09 0.48
N GLN A 164 -10.82 9.20 0.67
CA GLN A 164 -11.65 8.07 1.11
C GLN A 164 -11.53 6.88 0.16
N THR A 165 -11.66 7.08 -1.14
CA THR A 165 -11.52 6.02 -2.14
C THR A 165 -10.15 5.35 -2.10
N LEU A 166 -9.07 6.12 -1.94
CA LEU A 166 -7.71 5.58 -1.82
C LEU A 166 -7.54 4.74 -0.55
N TRP A 167 -8.15 5.16 0.55
CA TRP A 167 -8.14 4.41 1.80
C TRP A 167 -9.01 3.15 1.76
N ASP A 168 -10.15 3.20 1.06
CA ASP A 168 -10.99 2.01 0.84
C ASP A 168 -10.23 0.94 0.01
N GLN A 169 -9.43 1.36 -0.97
CA GLN A 169 -8.51 0.47 -1.69
C GLN A 169 -7.46 -0.15 -0.75
N ARG A 170 -6.94 0.59 0.23
CA ARG A 170 -6.00 0.08 1.23
C ARG A 170 -6.63 -0.98 2.15
N MET A 171 -7.95 -0.94 2.35
CA MET A 171 -8.68 -1.96 3.10
C MET A 171 -8.90 -3.25 2.31
N GLY A 172 -8.55 -3.25 1.02
CA GLY A 172 -8.74 -4.40 0.12
C GLY A 172 -7.81 -5.58 0.40
N PRO A 173 -8.15 -6.77 -0.13
CA PRO A 173 -7.46 -8.01 0.18
C PRO A 173 -5.98 -7.99 -0.22
N LEU A 174 -5.65 -7.41 -1.37
CA LEU A 174 -4.26 -7.30 -1.85
C LEU A 174 -3.35 -6.53 -0.90
N TYR A 175 -3.88 -5.45 -0.31
CA TYR A 175 -3.16 -4.64 0.66
C TYR A 175 -3.00 -5.38 2.00
N ARG A 176 -4.05 -6.07 2.46
CA ARG A 176 -4.00 -6.87 3.69
C ARG A 176 -2.96 -7.98 3.61
N THR A 177 -2.90 -8.69 2.48
CA THR A 177 -1.89 -9.74 2.27
C THR A 177 -0.47 -9.16 2.29
N LEU A 178 -0.26 -7.98 1.71
CA LEU A 178 1.02 -7.27 1.80
C LEU A 178 1.36 -6.90 3.26
N GLU A 179 0.39 -6.40 4.02
CA GLU A 179 0.59 -5.98 5.41
C GLU A 179 0.92 -7.14 6.35
N LEU A 180 0.37 -8.33 6.13
CA LEU A 180 0.71 -9.53 6.90
C LEU A 180 2.19 -9.93 6.81
N LYS A 181 2.90 -9.42 5.80
CA LYS A 181 4.34 -9.68 5.61
C LYS A 181 5.22 -8.60 6.24
N LEU A 182 4.64 -7.65 6.97
CA LEU A 182 5.34 -6.53 7.58
C LEU A 182 5.33 -6.66 9.11
N GLU A 183 6.46 -6.33 9.72
CA GLU A 183 6.59 -6.26 11.18
C GLU A 183 6.17 -4.87 11.67
N TYR A 184 4.86 -4.68 11.87
CA TYR A 184 4.29 -3.38 12.26
C TYR A 184 4.90 -2.79 13.54
N PRO A 185 5.17 -3.54 14.64
CA PRO A 185 5.74 -2.98 15.86
C PRO A 185 7.04 -2.22 15.63
N LEU A 186 7.89 -2.69 14.71
CA LEU A 186 9.16 -2.03 14.39
C LEU A 186 8.98 -0.69 13.66
N MET A 187 7.81 -0.46 13.08
CA MET A 187 7.51 0.75 12.29
C MET A 187 6.74 1.82 13.07
N ALA A 188 6.10 1.45 14.17
CA ALA A 188 5.19 2.31 14.91
C ALA A 188 5.84 3.60 15.42
N ALA A 189 7.07 3.51 15.95
CA ALA A 189 7.79 4.68 16.48
C ALA A 189 8.13 5.70 15.37
N ASP A 190 8.51 5.23 14.20
CA ASP A 190 8.84 6.08 13.05
C ASP A 190 7.58 6.73 12.48
N THR A 191 6.51 5.97 12.30
CA THR A 191 5.20 6.47 11.84
C THR A 191 4.69 7.57 12.77
N ASN A 192 4.81 7.36 14.09
CA ASN A 192 4.45 8.39 15.07
C ASN A 192 5.24 9.69 14.89
N ARG A 193 6.56 9.63 14.69
CA ARG A 193 7.37 10.83 14.46
C ARG A 193 6.95 11.56 13.19
N GLU A 194 6.62 10.82 12.14
CA GLU A 194 6.15 11.36 10.87
C GLU A 194 4.80 12.07 11.03
N HIS A 195 3.82 11.42 11.68
CA HIS A 195 2.51 12.03 11.97
C HIS A 195 2.65 13.29 12.83
N LYS A 196 3.48 13.25 13.88
CA LYS A 196 3.76 14.41 14.73
C LYS A 196 4.30 15.59 13.93
N ALA A 197 5.16 15.36 12.94
CA ALA A 197 5.67 16.40 12.07
C ALA A 197 4.57 17.03 11.19
N ILE A 198 3.65 16.23 10.67
CA ILE A 198 2.49 16.70 9.90
C ILE A 198 1.60 17.58 10.77
N VAL A 199 1.20 17.08 11.94
CA VAL A 199 0.36 17.82 12.89
C VAL A 199 1.01 19.15 13.29
N ALA A 200 2.30 19.15 13.57
CA ALA A 200 3.03 20.35 13.95
C ALA A 200 3.08 21.40 12.82
N ALA A 201 3.24 20.97 11.58
CA ALA A 201 3.24 21.88 10.43
C ALA A 201 1.84 22.48 10.18
N ILE A 202 0.78 21.69 10.27
CA ILE A 202 -0.61 22.16 10.14
C ILE A 202 -0.93 23.15 11.25
N ALA A 203 -0.58 22.85 12.50
CA ALA A 203 -0.84 23.71 13.65
C ALA A 203 -0.09 25.06 13.60
N ARG A 204 1.03 25.13 12.86
CA ARG A 204 1.79 26.37 12.63
C ARG A 204 1.38 27.10 11.35
N HIS A 205 0.34 26.63 10.66
CA HIS A 205 -0.07 27.17 9.36
C HIS A 205 1.03 27.16 8.29
N ASP A 206 1.98 26.21 8.38
CA ASP A 206 3.05 26.01 7.40
C ASP A 206 2.61 25.05 6.30
N ALA A 207 1.98 25.59 5.26
CA ALA A 207 1.47 24.80 4.15
C ALA A 207 2.58 24.03 3.38
N ARG A 208 3.77 24.65 3.21
CA ARG A 208 4.90 23.99 2.55
C ARG A 208 5.48 22.88 3.43
N GLY A 209 5.59 23.14 4.72
CA GLY A 209 6.03 22.15 5.70
C GLY A 209 5.09 20.98 5.82
N ALA A 210 3.76 21.23 5.86
CA ALA A 210 2.74 20.19 5.93
C ALA A 210 2.77 19.27 4.71
N ARG A 211 2.86 19.83 3.49
CA ARG A 211 3.03 19.05 2.25
C ARG A 211 4.29 18.18 2.32
N ARG A 212 5.44 18.77 2.67
CA ARG A 212 6.70 18.00 2.76
C ARG A 212 6.64 16.88 3.80
N ALA A 213 6.05 17.17 4.95
CA ALA A 213 5.91 16.18 6.02
C ALA A 213 5.01 15.01 5.59
N MET A 214 3.87 15.28 4.92
CA MET A 214 2.99 14.25 4.38
C MET A 214 3.68 13.45 3.26
N HIS A 215 4.37 14.11 2.31
CA HIS A 215 5.15 13.41 1.30
C HIS A 215 6.19 12.50 1.92
N HIS A 216 6.93 12.98 2.92
CA HIS A 216 7.92 12.18 3.62
C HIS A 216 7.30 10.94 4.28
N HIS A 217 6.18 11.10 4.98
CA HIS A 217 5.44 10.00 5.59
C HIS A 217 5.05 8.92 4.58
N VAL A 218 4.43 9.32 3.46
CA VAL A 218 4.01 8.37 2.42
C VAL A 218 5.22 7.75 1.70
N ASP A 219 6.29 8.51 1.48
CA ASP A 219 7.55 7.99 0.93
C ASP A 219 8.20 6.95 1.86
N MET A 220 8.13 7.15 3.18
CA MET A 220 8.62 6.18 4.17
C MET A 220 7.73 4.93 4.21
N THR A 221 6.41 5.07 4.07
CA THR A 221 5.50 3.94 3.89
C THR A 221 5.88 3.12 2.65
N MET A 222 6.10 3.78 1.51
CA MET A 222 6.57 3.13 0.29
C MET A 222 7.88 2.36 0.51
N LYS A 223 8.85 2.97 1.20
CA LYS A 223 10.14 2.33 1.51
C LYS A 223 9.98 1.10 2.40
N ARG A 224 9.12 1.17 3.43
CA ARG A 224 8.84 0.05 4.34
C ARG A 224 8.27 -1.13 3.57
N TYR A 225 7.30 -0.89 2.71
CA TYR A 225 6.66 -1.92 1.88
C TYR A 225 7.57 -2.44 0.76
N SER A 226 8.57 -1.65 0.36
CA SER A 226 9.57 -2.01 -0.66
C SER A 226 10.83 -2.66 -0.08
N LYS A 227 11.02 -2.69 1.25
CA LYS A 227 12.18 -3.38 1.85
C LYS A 227 12.21 -4.84 1.42
N ASP A 228 13.41 -5.35 1.26
CA ASP A 228 13.60 -6.75 0.96
C ASP A 228 12.89 -7.59 2.02
N TRP A 229 12.11 -8.54 1.60
CA TRP A 229 11.72 -9.65 2.44
C TRP A 229 13.01 -10.40 2.74
N LYS A 230 13.71 -9.96 3.83
CA LYS A 230 15.03 -10.45 4.14
C LYS A 230 14.99 -11.94 4.42
N VAL A 231 15.86 -12.65 3.74
CA VAL A 231 16.39 -13.95 4.16
C VAL A 231 17.23 -13.68 5.39
N GLU A 232 16.80 -14.07 6.58
CA GLU A 232 17.73 -14.36 7.67
C GLU A 232 18.52 -15.58 7.24
N GLN A 233 19.85 -15.41 7.14
CA GLN A 233 20.80 -16.49 6.87
C GLN A 233 20.94 -17.36 8.10
#